data_2163a2c3405cf8307043d50ab29923e5
#
_entry.id   2163a2c3405cf8307043d50ab29923e5
#
_cell.length_a   1.000
_cell.length_b   1.000
_cell.length_c   1.000
_cell.angle_alpha   90.00
_cell.angle_beta   90.00
_cell.angle_gamma   90.00
#
_symmetry.space_group_name_H-M   'P 1'
#
loop_
_entity.id
_entity.type
_entity.pdbx_description
1 polymer ?
#
loop_
_entity_poly.entity_id
_entity_poly.type
_entity_poly.pdbx_seq_one_letter_code
_entity_poly.pdbx_strand_id
1 'polypeptide(L)'
;MELSIEPVAEKLGINIHQHKAHCFMHDDHKPSLMFSVAKNMFFCFVCGKGGGPIQLVMEHEGYSFLEACLWLAKEFNIAIPNNYGHVKVVKNISKKVYLSKIEEAESSFDEELLRMLIDKASLSEEAQKFLFDERRFNKEVILNLNIKSVTDSNKVKEYLISTFGEDRCIKSGVVRQGKYGLFFYFHTSCLLFPYYEKDGKLVGIQSRYLGTNKDVPRFMFLASQKTRLFNLPILNTLNRGDSLYVSEGITDCLAMLSSGLKAVAIPSATILPLEDLILLKNYDLHMYPDQDEAGQRAFNELRSFFVKNYSWLKAEKLPLGAKDYCEYYISTQEADDK
;
A
#
# COMPACT_ATOMS: atom_id res chain seq x y z
N MET A 1 26.65 4.37 0.12
CA MET A 1 27.29 3.42 -0.86
C MET A 1 26.14 2.86 -1.65
N GLU A 2 26.14 3.06 -2.95
CA GLU A 2 25.12 2.56 -3.85
C GLU A 2 25.55 1.17 -4.34
N LEU A 3 24.71 0.15 -4.17
CA LEU A 3 25.00 -1.20 -4.64
C LEU A 3 24.87 -1.27 -6.16
N SER A 4 25.92 -1.74 -6.83
CA SER A 4 25.90 -1.92 -8.29
C SER A 4 25.17 -3.20 -8.69
N ILE A 5 24.42 -3.16 -9.79
CA ILE A 5 23.53 -4.23 -10.24
C ILE A 5 24.25 -5.53 -10.60
N GLU A 6 25.42 -5.48 -11.26
CA GLU A 6 26.14 -6.68 -11.68
C GLU A 6 26.74 -7.47 -10.52
N PRO A 7 27.41 -6.86 -9.52
CA PRO A 7 27.83 -7.58 -8.32
C PRO A 7 26.68 -8.26 -7.57
N VAL A 8 25.49 -7.66 -7.57
CA VAL A 8 24.29 -8.27 -6.99
C VAL A 8 23.85 -9.49 -7.80
N ALA A 9 23.84 -9.37 -9.13
CA ALA A 9 23.51 -10.49 -10.02
C ALA A 9 24.50 -11.65 -9.89
N GLU A 10 25.79 -11.37 -9.76
CA GLU A 10 26.83 -12.38 -9.53
C GLU A 10 26.62 -13.12 -8.19
N LYS A 11 26.26 -12.37 -7.14
CA LYS A 11 25.93 -12.98 -5.83
C LYS A 11 24.69 -13.89 -5.88
N LEU A 12 23.77 -13.64 -6.77
CA LEU A 12 22.60 -14.49 -7.05
C LEU A 12 22.95 -15.71 -7.94
N GLY A 13 24.20 -15.80 -8.42
CA GLY A 13 24.62 -16.87 -9.31
C GLY A 13 24.25 -16.65 -10.78
N ILE A 14 23.86 -15.44 -11.16
CA ILE A 14 23.54 -15.07 -12.54
C ILE A 14 24.85 -14.87 -13.31
N ASN A 15 25.10 -15.70 -14.32
CA ASN A 15 26.29 -15.61 -15.16
C ASN A 15 26.13 -14.48 -16.18
N ILE A 16 26.81 -13.37 -15.94
CA ILE A 16 26.80 -12.20 -16.83
C ILE A 16 27.95 -12.29 -17.82
N HIS A 17 27.66 -12.10 -19.11
CA HIS A 17 28.64 -11.97 -20.17
C HIS A 17 28.32 -10.74 -21.03
N GLN A 18 29.24 -9.77 -21.11
CA GLN A 18 29.05 -8.52 -21.85
C GLN A 18 27.73 -7.81 -21.50
N HIS A 19 27.47 -7.64 -20.21
CA HIS A 19 26.25 -7.04 -19.67
C HIS A 19 24.94 -7.77 -20.01
N LYS A 20 24.99 -9.08 -20.33
CA LYS A 20 23.84 -9.91 -20.67
C LYS A 20 23.88 -11.23 -19.91
N ALA A 21 22.70 -11.79 -19.64
CA ALA A 21 22.52 -13.13 -19.08
C ALA A 21 21.26 -13.78 -19.64
N HIS A 22 21.13 -15.08 -19.42
CA HIS A 22 19.84 -15.74 -19.61
C HIS A 22 18.86 -15.29 -18.55
N CYS A 23 17.62 -15.06 -18.95
CA CYS A 23 16.57 -14.65 -18.03
C CYS A 23 16.10 -15.83 -17.18
N PHE A 24 16.07 -15.65 -15.87
CA PHE A 24 15.58 -16.67 -14.91
C PHE A 24 14.06 -16.65 -14.71
N MET A 25 13.36 -15.66 -15.30
CA MET A 25 11.92 -15.46 -15.14
C MET A 25 11.07 -16.12 -16.23
N HIS A 26 11.70 -16.65 -17.29
CA HIS A 26 11.07 -17.40 -18.37
C HIS A 26 12.09 -18.38 -19.00
N ASP A 27 11.63 -19.31 -19.81
CA ASP A 27 12.51 -20.20 -20.59
C ASP A 27 13.24 -19.39 -21.67
N ASP A 28 14.54 -19.18 -21.47
CA ASP A 28 15.36 -18.25 -22.26
C ASP A 28 16.49 -19.00 -22.99
N HIS A 29 16.32 -19.20 -24.30
CA HIS A 29 17.32 -19.85 -25.14
C HIS A 29 18.40 -18.92 -25.69
N LYS A 30 18.21 -17.58 -25.58
CA LYS A 30 19.18 -16.55 -25.99
C LYS A 30 19.21 -15.46 -24.94
N PRO A 31 20.42 -15.03 -24.48
CA PRO A 31 20.52 -14.04 -23.41
C PRO A 31 19.67 -12.80 -23.67
N SER A 32 18.54 -12.69 -22.96
CA SER A 32 17.55 -11.61 -23.11
C SER A 32 17.53 -10.65 -21.91
N LEU A 33 18.18 -11.03 -20.81
CA LEU A 33 18.34 -10.21 -19.61
C LEU A 33 19.56 -9.29 -19.81
N MET A 34 19.34 -7.98 -19.81
CA MET A 34 20.40 -6.98 -19.95
C MET A 34 20.62 -6.23 -18.65
N PHE A 35 21.88 -5.87 -18.40
CA PHE A 35 22.31 -5.05 -17.27
C PHE A 35 22.85 -3.73 -17.76
N SER A 36 22.41 -2.63 -17.16
CA SER A 36 22.92 -1.29 -17.39
C SER A 36 23.64 -0.81 -16.14
N VAL A 37 24.97 -0.83 -16.14
CA VAL A 37 25.77 -0.32 -15.02
C VAL A 37 25.54 1.18 -14.83
N ALA A 38 25.43 1.94 -15.93
CA ALA A 38 25.20 3.38 -15.88
C ALA A 38 23.85 3.78 -15.25
N LYS A 39 22.81 2.96 -15.43
CA LYS A 39 21.48 3.17 -14.85
C LYS A 39 21.25 2.35 -13.58
N ASN A 40 22.22 1.52 -13.21
CA ASN A 40 22.15 0.59 -12.09
C ASN A 40 20.87 -0.28 -12.09
N MET A 41 20.54 -0.88 -13.24
CA MET A 41 19.31 -1.63 -13.43
C MET A 41 19.49 -2.81 -14.39
N PHE A 42 18.61 -3.81 -14.25
CA PHE A 42 18.43 -4.88 -15.22
C PHE A 42 17.11 -4.70 -15.98
N PHE A 43 17.03 -5.32 -17.16
CA PHE A 43 15.80 -5.39 -17.94
C PHE A 43 15.82 -6.62 -18.86
N CYS A 44 14.72 -7.35 -18.89
CA CYS A 44 14.49 -8.44 -19.84
C CYS A 44 13.58 -7.97 -20.97
N PHE A 45 14.06 -8.01 -22.21
CA PHE A 45 13.29 -7.57 -23.38
C PHE A 45 12.21 -8.55 -23.81
N VAL A 46 12.22 -9.79 -23.32
CA VAL A 46 11.23 -10.81 -23.64
C VAL A 46 10.05 -10.77 -22.68
N CYS A 47 10.30 -10.82 -21.36
CA CYS A 47 9.22 -10.78 -20.38
C CYS A 47 8.85 -9.37 -19.88
N GLY A 48 9.60 -8.33 -20.32
CA GLY A 48 9.33 -6.93 -19.97
C GLY A 48 9.60 -6.56 -18.51
N LYS A 49 10.21 -7.45 -17.73
CA LYS A 49 10.54 -7.21 -16.32
C LYS A 49 11.90 -6.55 -16.17
N GLY A 50 12.02 -5.65 -15.21
CA GLY A 50 13.25 -4.96 -14.91
C GLY A 50 13.19 -4.19 -13.59
N GLY A 51 14.32 -3.63 -13.17
CA GLY A 51 14.42 -2.86 -11.94
C GLY A 51 15.86 -2.70 -11.45
N GLY A 52 16.02 -2.11 -10.27
CA GLY A 52 17.30 -1.97 -9.60
C GLY A 52 17.73 -3.22 -8.81
N PRO A 53 18.83 -3.14 -8.03
CA PRO A 53 19.39 -4.25 -7.28
C PRO A 53 18.40 -4.96 -6.33
N ILE A 54 17.56 -4.20 -5.63
CA ILE A 54 16.56 -4.78 -4.72
C ILE A 54 15.52 -5.58 -5.52
N GLN A 55 15.02 -5.02 -6.63
CA GLN A 55 14.06 -5.72 -7.48
C GLN A 55 14.64 -6.98 -8.09
N LEU A 56 15.93 -7.00 -8.44
CA LEU A 56 16.60 -8.19 -8.94
C LEU A 56 16.57 -9.34 -7.92
N VAL A 57 16.87 -9.03 -6.66
CA VAL A 57 16.82 -10.03 -5.57
C VAL A 57 15.38 -10.51 -5.33
N MET A 58 14.40 -9.60 -5.33
CA MET A 58 12.99 -9.95 -5.18
C MET A 58 12.52 -10.92 -6.27
N GLU A 59 12.83 -10.63 -7.53
CA GLU A 59 12.41 -11.46 -8.66
C GLU A 59 13.15 -12.81 -8.71
N HIS A 60 14.43 -12.85 -8.34
CA HIS A 60 15.25 -14.06 -8.42
C HIS A 60 14.96 -15.02 -7.27
N GLU A 61 14.88 -14.51 -6.05
CA GLU A 61 14.70 -15.32 -4.83
C GLU A 61 13.23 -15.46 -4.41
N GLY A 62 12.32 -14.70 -5.03
CA GLY A 62 10.93 -14.64 -4.61
C GLY A 62 10.75 -13.92 -3.27
N TYR A 63 11.65 -13.03 -2.91
CA TYR A 63 11.64 -12.31 -1.64
C TYR A 63 10.72 -11.09 -1.68
N SER A 64 10.15 -10.77 -0.51
CA SER A 64 9.55 -9.45 -0.29
C SER A 64 10.64 -8.35 -0.31
N PHE A 65 10.21 -7.09 -0.41
CA PHE A 65 11.12 -5.94 -0.38
C PHE A 65 12.05 -5.95 0.85
N LEU A 66 11.49 -6.23 2.04
CA LEU A 66 12.26 -6.26 3.28
C LEU A 66 13.27 -7.41 3.28
N GLU A 67 12.88 -8.60 2.86
CA GLU A 67 13.76 -9.76 2.76
C GLU A 67 14.90 -9.51 1.78
N ALA A 68 14.61 -8.90 0.62
CA ALA A 68 15.62 -8.52 -0.36
C ALA A 68 16.60 -7.48 0.21
N CYS A 69 16.12 -6.46 0.94
CA CYS A 69 16.98 -5.49 1.62
C CYS A 69 17.88 -6.14 2.68
N LEU A 70 17.35 -7.06 3.48
CA LEU A 70 18.11 -7.79 4.49
C LEU A 70 19.14 -8.74 3.86
N TRP A 71 18.78 -9.41 2.78
CA TRP A 71 19.70 -10.25 2.02
C TRP A 71 20.87 -9.42 1.46
N LEU A 72 20.57 -8.28 0.82
CA LEU A 72 21.60 -7.35 0.31
C LEU A 72 22.48 -6.80 1.44
N ALA A 73 21.91 -6.41 2.55
CA ALA A 73 22.67 -5.92 3.69
C ALA A 73 23.64 -6.99 4.23
N LYS A 74 23.19 -8.22 4.27
CA LYS A 74 24.03 -9.38 4.70
C LYS A 74 25.13 -9.67 3.69
N GLU A 75 24.79 -9.84 2.41
CA GLU A 75 25.75 -10.27 1.38
C GLU A 75 26.82 -9.19 1.09
N PHE A 76 26.47 -7.92 1.27
CA PHE A 76 27.37 -6.78 1.01
C PHE A 76 27.88 -6.10 2.29
N ASN A 77 27.65 -6.69 3.47
CA ASN A 77 28.09 -6.17 4.78
C ASN A 77 27.66 -4.70 5.02
N ILE A 78 26.44 -4.35 4.61
CA ILE A 78 25.91 -2.99 4.79
C ILE A 78 25.35 -2.88 6.20
N ALA A 79 25.83 -1.87 6.96
CA ALA A 79 25.27 -1.54 8.25
C ALA A 79 23.87 -0.97 8.10
N ILE A 80 22.87 -1.63 8.69
CA ILE A 80 21.50 -1.11 8.76
C ILE A 80 21.45 -0.10 9.91
N PRO A 81 21.05 1.16 9.69
CA PRO A 81 20.94 2.15 10.76
C PRO A 81 19.99 1.68 11.87
N ASN A 82 20.40 1.85 13.12
CA ASN A 82 19.71 1.34 14.32
C ASN A 82 18.32 1.96 14.61
N ASN A 83 17.71 2.69 13.70
CA ASN A 83 16.37 3.28 13.86
C ASN A 83 15.22 2.29 13.70
N TYR A 84 15.49 1.09 13.22
CA TYR A 84 14.56 -0.03 13.26
C TYR A 84 14.98 -0.94 14.41
N GLY A 85 14.36 -0.78 15.59
CA GLY A 85 14.69 -1.39 16.87
C GLY A 85 15.56 -2.66 16.79
N HIS A 86 16.79 -2.57 17.28
CA HIS A 86 17.74 -3.66 17.54
C HIS A 86 17.75 -4.85 16.56
N VAL A 87 18.10 -4.64 15.30
CA VAL A 87 18.63 -5.72 14.48
C VAL A 87 20.12 -5.83 14.78
N LYS A 88 20.50 -6.68 15.73
CA LYS A 88 21.89 -7.14 15.85
C LYS A 88 22.21 -7.86 14.55
N VAL A 89 23.24 -7.42 13.83
CA VAL A 89 23.83 -8.17 12.73
C VAL A 89 24.34 -9.47 13.32
N VAL A 90 23.57 -10.53 13.22
CA VAL A 90 23.98 -11.87 13.67
C VAL A 90 24.72 -12.50 12.51
N LYS A 91 26.04 -12.63 12.64
CA LYS A 91 26.85 -13.47 11.77
C LYS A 91 26.26 -14.89 11.84
N ASN A 92 25.80 -15.42 10.70
CA ASN A 92 25.22 -16.74 10.54
C ASN A 92 23.81 -16.97 11.14
N ILE A 93 22.78 -16.35 10.53
CA ILE A 93 21.40 -16.82 10.71
C ILE A 93 21.03 -17.62 9.47
N SER A 94 20.73 -18.90 9.63
CA SER A 94 20.15 -19.71 8.56
C SER A 94 18.73 -19.22 8.27
N LYS A 95 18.27 -19.33 7.00
CA LYS A 95 16.90 -18.98 6.54
C LYS A 95 15.81 -19.45 7.53
N LYS A 96 16.02 -20.61 8.15
CA LYS A 96 15.10 -21.25 9.09
C LYS A 96 14.97 -20.50 10.44
N VAL A 97 16.06 -19.90 10.94
CA VAL A 97 16.06 -19.16 12.23
C VAL A 97 15.45 -17.77 12.08
N TYR A 98 15.57 -17.17 10.90
CA TYR A 98 14.98 -15.87 10.63
C TYR A 98 13.45 -15.97 10.46
N LEU A 99 12.98 -16.98 9.71
CA LEU A 99 11.55 -17.25 9.56
C LEU A 99 10.89 -17.61 10.89
N SER A 100 11.55 -18.41 11.76
CA SER A 100 11.00 -18.74 13.08
C SER A 100 10.87 -17.54 14.02
N LYS A 101 11.75 -16.53 13.92
CA LYS A 101 11.62 -15.29 14.72
C LYS A 101 10.58 -14.29 14.18
N ILE A 102 10.27 -14.36 12.89
CA ILE A 102 9.14 -13.61 12.31
C ILE A 102 7.82 -14.34 12.65
N GLU A 103 7.81 -15.66 12.64
CA GLU A 103 6.66 -16.49 13.04
C GLU A 103 6.26 -16.29 14.52
N GLU A 104 7.22 -16.01 15.43
CA GLU A 104 6.94 -15.70 16.84
C GLU A 104 6.33 -14.30 17.07
N ALA A 105 6.30 -13.44 16.05
CA ALA A 105 5.70 -12.10 16.09
C ALA A 105 4.53 -11.94 15.10
N GLU A 106 3.88 -13.05 14.68
CA GLU A 106 2.66 -12.94 13.87
C GLU A 106 1.55 -12.27 14.66
N SER A 107 1.44 -10.94 14.47
CA SER A 107 0.23 -10.23 14.83
C SER A 107 -0.92 -10.83 14.03
N SER A 108 -1.91 -11.40 14.71
CA SER A 108 -3.11 -11.93 14.06
C SER A 108 -4.14 -10.82 13.93
N PHE A 109 -4.67 -10.63 12.74
CA PHE A 109 -5.75 -9.68 12.51
C PHE A 109 -6.95 -10.03 13.39
N ASP A 110 -7.37 -9.09 14.24
CA ASP A 110 -8.50 -9.26 15.18
C ASP A 110 -9.66 -8.37 14.74
N GLU A 111 -10.59 -8.95 13.98
CA GLU A 111 -11.73 -8.22 13.43
C GLU A 111 -12.61 -7.62 14.52
N GLU A 112 -12.91 -8.35 15.57
CA GLU A 112 -13.80 -7.89 16.65
C GLU A 112 -13.22 -6.66 17.36
N LEU A 113 -11.95 -6.70 17.71
CA LEU A 113 -11.26 -5.59 18.35
C LEU A 113 -11.21 -4.36 17.43
N LEU A 114 -10.88 -4.55 16.15
CA LEU A 114 -10.81 -3.45 15.18
C LEU A 114 -12.18 -2.88 14.84
N ARG A 115 -13.22 -3.71 14.77
CA ARG A 115 -14.59 -3.27 14.60
C ARG A 115 -15.03 -2.41 15.80
N MET A 116 -14.74 -2.85 17.03
CA MET A 116 -15.00 -2.06 18.23
C MET A 116 -14.27 -0.70 18.21
N LEU A 117 -13.01 -0.67 17.75
CA LEU A 117 -12.28 0.58 17.58
C LEU A 117 -13.01 1.53 16.63
N ILE A 118 -13.44 1.05 15.46
CA ILE A 118 -14.17 1.85 14.47
C ILE A 118 -15.52 2.29 14.99
N ASP A 119 -16.29 1.41 15.61
CA ASP A 119 -17.66 1.70 16.08
C ASP A 119 -17.70 2.72 17.23
N LYS A 120 -16.64 2.75 18.06
CA LYS A 120 -16.53 3.70 19.18
C LYS A 120 -15.88 5.03 18.80
N ALA A 121 -15.12 5.07 17.70
CA ALA A 121 -14.49 6.29 17.23
C ALA A 121 -15.52 7.21 16.54
N SER A 122 -15.27 8.52 16.63
CA SER A 122 -16.04 9.57 15.96
C SER A 122 -15.10 10.47 15.16
N LEU A 123 -15.64 11.31 14.28
CA LEU A 123 -14.83 12.31 13.59
C LEU A 123 -14.55 13.48 14.55
N SER A 124 -13.27 13.81 14.73
CA SER A 124 -12.84 15.01 15.44
C SER A 124 -13.12 16.26 14.62
N GLU A 125 -13.05 17.44 15.26
CA GLU A 125 -13.16 18.73 14.57
C GLU A 125 -12.10 18.88 13.48
N GLU A 126 -10.85 18.49 13.76
CA GLU A 126 -9.75 18.50 12.79
C GLU A 126 -10.04 17.59 11.58
N ALA A 127 -10.56 16.38 11.85
CA ALA A 127 -10.95 15.44 10.82
C ALA A 127 -12.12 15.97 9.97
N GLN A 128 -13.12 16.59 10.60
CA GLN A 128 -14.26 17.22 9.91
C GLN A 128 -13.79 18.37 9.03
N LYS A 129 -12.95 19.24 9.56
CA LYS A 129 -12.35 20.33 8.79
C LYS A 129 -11.62 19.83 7.57
N PHE A 130 -10.74 18.81 7.75
CA PHE A 130 -10.01 18.21 6.62
C PHE A 130 -10.97 17.62 5.58
N LEU A 131 -11.95 16.83 6.00
CA LEU A 131 -12.83 16.10 5.09
C LEU A 131 -13.85 17.03 4.39
N PHE A 132 -14.45 17.97 5.14
CA PHE A 132 -15.61 18.72 4.67
C PHE A 132 -15.28 20.15 4.23
N ASP A 133 -14.31 20.81 4.88
CA ASP A 133 -13.97 22.18 4.54
C ASP A 133 -12.80 22.23 3.53
N GLU A 134 -11.74 21.46 3.77
CA GLU A 134 -10.55 21.47 2.91
C GLU A 134 -10.70 20.59 1.66
N ARG A 135 -11.30 19.38 1.82
CA ARG A 135 -11.48 18.42 0.73
C ARG A 135 -12.87 18.41 0.12
N ARG A 136 -13.84 19.04 0.78
CA ARG A 136 -15.25 19.21 0.34
C ARG A 136 -15.97 17.88 0.03
N PHE A 137 -15.54 16.79 0.67
CA PHE A 137 -16.14 15.48 0.45
C PHE A 137 -17.59 15.44 0.94
N ASN A 138 -18.41 14.69 0.24
CA ASN A 138 -19.82 14.49 0.61
C ASN A 138 -19.92 13.75 1.97
N LYS A 139 -20.70 14.31 2.89
CA LYS A 139 -20.88 13.79 4.26
C LYS A 139 -21.45 12.37 4.27
N GLU A 140 -22.40 12.07 3.38
CA GLU A 140 -23.00 10.74 3.29
C GLU A 140 -21.98 9.69 2.83
N VAL A 141 -21.10 10.04 1.89
CA VAL A 141 -20.00 9.15 1.46
C VAL A 141 -19.09 8.81 2.64
N ILE A 142 -18.69 9.80 3.42
CA ILE A 142 -17.82 9.61 4.59
C ILE A 142 -18.48 8.75 5.67
N LEU A 143 -19.77 8.97 5.92
CA LEU A 143 -20.56 8.20 6.90
C LEU A 143 -20.75 6.75 6.43
N ASN A 144 -21.13 6.53 5.18
CA ASN A 144 -21.37 5.21 4.59
C ASN A 144 -20.10 4.34 4.55
N LEU A 145 -18.93 4.96 4.36
CA LEU A 145 -17.63 4.30 4.42
C LEU A 145 -17.12 4.08 5.84
N ASN A 146 -17.87 4.53 6.84
CA ASN A 146 -17.53 4.41 8.27
C ASN A 146 -16.15 4.98 8.62
N ILE A 147 -15.76 6.10 7.96
CA ILE A 147 -14.50 6.77 8.21
C ILE A 147 -14.54 7.45 9.57
N LYS A 148 -13.51 7.28 10.37
CA LYS A 148 -13.38 7.74 11.75
C LYS A 148 -12.08 8.50 11.97
N SER A 149 -11.86 8.96 13.20
CA SER A 149 -10.59 9.59 13.59
C SER A 149 -10.16 9.22 15.00
N VAL A 150 -8.88 9.39 15.29
CA VAL A 150 -8.28 9.24 16.62
C VAL A 150 -7.67 10.58 17.03
N THR A 151 -8.14 11.13 18.14
CA THR A 151 -7.63 12.39 18.73
C THR A 151 -6.71 12.15 19.92
N ASP A 152 -6.92 11.06 20.64
CA ASP A 152 -6.18 10.69 21.85
C ASP A 152 -5.84 9.20 21.80
N SER A 153 -4.64 8.92 21.33
CA SER A 153 -4.14 7.55 21.19
C SER A 153 -4.01 6.83 22.54
N ASN A 154 -3.77 7.56 23.65
CA ASN A 154 -3.67 6.96 24.97
C ASN A 154 -5.03 6.50 25.48
N LYS A 155 -6.07 7.34 25.35
CA LYS A 155 -7.43 6.94 25.73
C LYS A 155 -7.93 5.74 24.93
N VAL A 156 -7.65 5.71 23.61
CA VAL A 156 -7.99 4.57 22.76
C VAL A 156 -7.27 3.31 23.23
N LYS A 157 -5.96 3.40 23.47
CA LYS A 157 -5.15 2.28 23.99
C LYS A 157 -5.71 1.74 25.31
N GLU A 158 -5.96 2.61 26.30
CA GLU A 158 -6.50 2.23 27.60
C GLU A 158 -7.87 1.57 27.48
N TYR A 159 -8.74 2.12 26.64
CA TYR A 159 -10.05 1.54 26.37
C TYR A 159 -9.94 0.13 25.77
N LEU A 160 -9.11 -0.05 24.75
CA LEU A 160 -8.93 -1.36 24.11
C LEU A 160 -8.33 -2.39 25.07
N ILE A 161 -7.31 -2.01 25.85
CA ILE A 161 -6.69 -2.88 26.86
C ILE A 161 -7.71 -3.27 27.95
N SER A 162 -8.49 -2.33 28.43
CA SER A 162 -9.52 -2.62 29.46
C SER A 162 -10.62 -3.54 28.95
N THR A 163 -10.92 -3.52 27.66
CA THR A 163 -11.99 -4.31 27.03
C THR A 163 -11.52 -5.70 26.62
N PHE A 164 -10.34 -5.80 26.01
CA PHE A 164 -9.86 -7.03 25.36
C PHE A 164 -8.65 -7.67 26.04
N GLY A 165 -8.05 -6.99 27.02
CA GLY A 165 -6.79 -7.39 27.63
C GLY A 165 -5.55 -6.98 26.82
N GLU A 166 -4.44 -6.83 27.53
CA GLU A 166 -3.17 -6.38 26.97
C GLU A 166 -2.63 -7.33 25.90
N ASP A 167 -2.57 -8.62 26.19
CA ASP A 167 -2.03 -9.64 25.30
C ASP A 167 -2.75 -9.69 23.93
N ARG A 168 -4.10 -9.59 23.97
CA ARG A 168 -4.91 -9.58 22.75
C ARG A 168 -4.67 -8.33 21.92
N CYS A 169 -4.55 -7.17 22.58
CA CYS A 169 -4.25 -5.91 21.90
C CYS A 169 -2.85 -5.89 21.26
N ILE A 170 -1.86 -6.48 21.93
CA ILE A 170 -0.50 -6.62 21.37
C ILE A 170 -0.51 -7.59 20.19
N LYS A 171 -1.16 -8.75 20.34
CA LYS A 171 -1.26 -9.76 19.30
C LYS A 171 -1.99 -9.26 18.04
N SER A 172 -2.98 -8.38 18.19
CA SER A 172 -3.67 -7.76 17.06
C SER A 172 -2.79 -6.74 16.31
N GLY A 173 -1.73 -6.24 16.95
CA GLY A 173 -0.82 -5.22 16.40
C GLY A 173 -1.31 -3.77 16.56
N VAL A 174 -2.50 -3.52 17.14
CA VAL A 174 -3.00 -2.16 17.40
C VAL A 174 -2.34 -1.49 18.60
N VAL A 175 -1.81 -2.30 19.53
CA VAL A 175 -0.97 -1.85 20.63
C VAL A 175 0.39 -2.52 20.46
N ARG A 176 1.44 -1.77 20.68
CA ARG A 176 2.82 -2.25 20.57
C ARG A 176 3.64 -1.89 21.79
N GLN A 177 4.63 -2.75 22.08
CA GLN A 177 5.63 -2.50 23.10
C GLN A 177 6.73 -1.57 22.54
N GLY A 178 6.91 -0.43 23.16
CA GLY A 178 7.98 0.52 22.84
C GLY A 178 8.98 0.64 23.99
N LYS A 179 9.97 1.50 23.82
CA LYS A 179 11.01 1.78 24.83
C LYS A 179 10.44 2.31 26.16
N TYR A 180 9.34 3.04 26.10
CA TYR A 180 8.74 3.73 27.24
C TYR A 180 7.40 3.11 27.68
N GLY A 181 7.11 1.88 27.27
CA GLY A 181 5.88 1.17 27.58
C GLY A 181 5.00 0.95 26.36
N LEU A 182 3.75 0.58 26.60
CA LEU A 182 2.78 0.30 25.54
C LEU A 182 2.28 1.59 24.87
N PHE A 183 2.20 1.55 23.54
CA PHE A 183 1.64 2.64 22.75
C PHE A 183 0.63 2.13 21.74
N PHE A 184 -0.35 2.99 21.39
CA PHE A 184 -1.28 2.73 20.30
C PHE A 184 -0.57 2.91 18.97
N TYR A 185 -0.79 1.98 18.05
CA TYR A 185 -0.01 1.90 16.81
C TYR A 185 -0.21 3.10 15.89
N PHE A 186 -1.44 3.56 15.73
CA PHE A 186 -1.72 4.73 14.92
C PHE A 186 -1.42 6.02 15.67
N HIS A 187 -0.97 7.03 14.94
CA HIS A 187 -0.65 8.34 15.53
C HIS A 187 -1.91 9.05 16.03
N THR A 188 -1.73 9.91 17.03
CA THR A 188 -2.73 10.92 17.41
C THR A 188 -3.02 11.84 16.21
N SER A 189 -4.22 12.39 16.14
CA SER A 189 -4.69 13.23 15.02
C SER A 189 -4.60 12.50 13.68
N CYS A 190 -5.24 11.36 13.57
CA CYS A 190 -5.33 10.64 12.31
C CYS A 190 -6.76 10.26 11.95
N LEU A 191 -7.01 10.17 10.64
CA LEU A 191 -8.18 9.48 10.08
C LEU A 191 -7.94 7.98 10.08
N LEU A 192 -9.01 7.22 10.23
CA LEU A 192 -9.04 5.77 10.08
C LEU A 192 -9.95 5.42 8.90
N PHE A 193 -9.40 4.72 7.92
CA PHE A 193 -10.08 4.22 6.74
C PHE A 193 -10.22 2.71 6.87
N PRO A 194 -11.43 2.19 7.16
CA PRO A 194 -11.64 0.75 7.25
C PRO A 194 -11.69 0.12 5.86
N TYR A 195 -11.07 -1.05 5.73
CA TYR A 195 -11.10 -1.89 4.55
C TYR A 195 -12.02 -3.07 4.78
N TYR A 196 -12.92 -3.29 3.85
CA TYR A 196 -13.90 -4.38 3.94
C TYR A 196 -13.75 -5.34 2.76
N GLU A 197 -14.00 -6.62 2.98
CA GLU A 197 -14.29 -7.55 1.90
C GLU A 197 -15.62 -7.21 1.23
N LYS A 198 -15.89 -7.82 0.09
CA LYS A 198 -17.13 -7.58 -0.66
C LYS A 198 -18.39 -7.86 0.18
N ASP A 199 -18.34 -8.82 1.10
CA ASP A 199 -19.45 -9.18 2.01
C ASP A 199 -19.59 -8.23 3.23
N GLY A 200 -18.72 -7.22 3.37
CA GLY A 200 -18.73 -6.26 4.46
C GLY A 200 -17.92 -6.68 5.71
N LYS A 201 -17.15 -7.77 5.61
CA LYS A 201 -16.23 -8.16 6.68
C LYS A 201 -15.06 -7.18 6.75
N LEU A 202 -14.78 -6.65 7.96
CA LEU A 202 -13.64 -5.77 8.19
C LEU A 202 -12.33 -6.59 8.10
N VAL A 203 -11.40 -6.16 7.26
CA VAL A 203 -10.14 -6.88 6.98
C VAL A 203 -8.90 -6.02 7.13
N GLY A 204 -9.06 -4.73 7.40
CA GLY A 204 -7.93 -3.83 7.57
C GLY A 204 -8.35 -2.42 7.96
N ILE A 205 -7.38 -1.65 8.40
CA ILE A 205 -7.49 -0.21 8.65
C ILE A 205 -6.23 0.45 8.13
N GLN A 206 -6.40 1.49 7.32
CA GLN A 206 -5.34 2.44 7.00
C GLN A 206 -5.55 3.71 7.79
N SER A 207 -4.50 4.26 8.39
CA SER A 207 -4.57 5.59 8.98
C SER A 207 -3.95 6.63 8.06
N ARG A 208 -4.46 7.88 8.16
CA ARG A 208 -3.85 9.07 7.56
C ARG A 208 -3.59 10.09 8.67
N TYR A 209 -2.33 10.43 8.87
CA TYR A 209 -1.95 11.50 9.79
C TYR A 209 -2.39 12.86 9.26
N LEU A 210 -3.03 13.67 10.10
CA LEU A 210 -3.52 15.02 9.78
C LEU A 210 -2.57 16.13 10.22
N GLY A 211 -1.65 15.83 11.15
CA GLY A 211 -0.71 16.81 11.65
C GLY A 211 0.36 17.22 10.64
N THR A 212 1.17 18.19 11.03
CA THR A 212 2.18 18.85 10.15
C THR A 212 3.59 18.29 10.29
N ASN A 213 3.84 17.38 11.25
CA ASN A 213 5.16 16.79 11.46
C ASN A 213 5.53 15.86 10.29
N LYS A 214 6.58 16.26 9.54
CA LYS A 214 7.06 15.52 8.35
C LYS A 214 7.79 14.21 8.68
N ASP A 215 8.23 14.03 9.93
CA ASP A 215 8.89 12.81 10.39
C ASP A 215 7.88 11.69 10.69
N VAL A 216 6.59 12.02 10.73
CA VAL A 216 5.50 11.07 10.94
C VAL A 216 5.01 10.55 9.57
N PRO A 217 4.96 9.23 9.36
CA PRO A 217 4.40 8.66 8.14
C PRO A 217 2.96 9.12 7.92
N ARG A 218 2.69 9.66 6.73
CA ARG A 218 1.34 10.16 6.40
C ARG A 218 0.30 9.05 6.40
N PHE A 219 0.67 7.86 5.94
CA PHE A 219 -0.21 6.69 5.90
C PHE A 219 0.44 5.51 6.60
N MET A 220 -0.36 4.75 7.35
CA MET A 220 0.08 3.54 8.03
C MET A 220 -0.96 2.44 7.88
N PHE A 221 -0.47 1.19 7.76
CA PHE A 221 -1.28 -0.03 7.76
C PHE A 221 -0.89 -0.93 8.94
N LEU A 222 -1.83 -1.68 9.47
CA LEU A 222 -1.50 -2.75 10.42
C LEU A 222 -0.71 -3.85 9.71
N ALA A 223 0.36 -4.32 10.33
CA ALA A 223 1.17 -5.40 9.77
C ALA A 223 0.41 -6.74 9.66
N SER A 224 -0.61 -6.92 10.52
CA SER A 224 -1.45 -8.13 10.58
C SER A 224 -2.52 -8.21 9.50
N GLN A 225 -2.75 -7.14 8.72
CA GLN A 225 -3.80 -7.11 7.71
C GLN A 225 -3.31 -7.52 6.33
N LYS A 226 -4.22 -8.10 5.54
CA LYS A 226 -3.98 -8.34 4.12
C LYS A 226 -4.12 -7.04 3.34
N THR A 227 -3.36 -6.92 2.26
CA THR A 227 -3.51 -5.84 1.30
C THR A 227 -4.80 -6.03 0.49
N ARG A 228 -5.70 -5.04 0.52
CA ARG A 228 -7.03 -5.09 -0.12
C ARG A 228 -7.30 -3.79 -0.89
N LEU A 229 -8.27 -3.81 -1.81
CA LEU A 229 -8.85 -2.60 -2.38
C LEU A 229 -9.69 -1.86 -1.35
N PHE A 230 -9.58 -0.54 -1.29
CA PHE A 230 -10.49 0.29 -0.51
C PHE A 230 -11.86 0.33 -1.19
N ASN A 231 -12.94 0.31 -0.40
CA ASN A 231 -14.34 0.35 -0.84
C ASN A 231 -14.78 -0.84 -1.71
N LEU A 232 -14.24 -2.03 -1.49
CA LEU A 232 -14.63 -3.23 -2.25
C LEU A 232 -16.13 -3.56 -2.19
N PRO A 233 -16.89 -3.29 -1.08
CA PRO A 233 -18.34 -3.51 -1.02
C PRO A 233 -19.16 -2.76 -2.07
N ILE A 234 -18.63 -1.71 -2.71
CA ILE A 234 -19.30 -0.99 -3.82
C ILE A 234 -19.72 -1.94 -4.94
N LEU A 235 -18.98 -3.04 -5.13
CA LEU A 235 -19.27 -4.05 -6.16
C LEU A 235 -20.65 -4.73 -5.99
N ASN A 236 -21.24 -4.65 -4.79
CA ASN A 236 -22.60 -5.17 -4.54
C ASN A 236 -23.69 -4.25 -5.11
N THR A 237 -23.36 -3.03 -5.47
CA THR A 237 -24.27 -2.03 -6.05
C THR A 237 -24.18 -1.96 -7.57
N LEU A 238 -23.31 -2.77 -8.18
CA LEU A 238 -22.98 -2.71 -9.60
C LEU A 238 -23.43 -3.99 -10.33
N ASN A 239 -23.89 -3.80 -11.56
CA ASN A 239 -24.12 -4.87 -12.53
C ASN A 239 -22.89 -5.07 -13.42
N ARG A 240 -22.84 -6.22 -14.09
CA ARG A 240 -21.81 -6.49 -15.09
C ARG A 240 -21.85 -5.43 -16.21
N GLY A 241 -20.69 -4.81 -16.49
CA GLY A 241 -20.55 -3.77 -17.51
C GLY A 241 -20.79 -2.35 -17.01
N ASP A 242 -21.23 -2.16 -15.75
CA ASP A 242 -21.32 -0.83 -15.18
C ASP A 242 -19.93 -0.19 -15.06
N SER A 243 -19.86 1.14 -15.17
CA SER A 243 -18.61 1.88 -15.04
C SER A 243 -18.11 1.86 -13.60
N LEU A 244 -16.83 1.52 -13.43
CA LEU A 244 -16.14 1.49 -12.15
C LEU A 244 -14.78 2.18 -12.29
N TYR A 245 -14.51 3.13 -11.40
CA TYR A 245 -13.27 3.88 -11.38
C TYR A 245 -12.27 3.25 -10.39
N VAL A 246 -11.01 3.17 -10.81
CA VAL A 246 -9.89 2.75 -9.95
C VAL A 246 -9.03 3.98 -9.69
N SER A 247 -8.72 4.29 -8.45
CA SER A 247 -7.83 5.40 -8.06
C SER A 247 -6.55 4.91 -7.38
N GLU A 248 -5.51 5.74 -7.40
CA GLU A 248 -4.23 5.45 -6.76
C GLU A 248 -4.27 5.64 -5.24
N GLY A 249 -5.19 6.46 -4.75
CA GLY A 249 -5.30 6.78 -3.35
C GLY A 249 -6.74 6.91 -2.87
N ILE A 250 -6.91 6.80 -1.53
CA ILE A 250 -8.23 6.94 -0.90
C ILE A 250 -8.83 8.32 -1.15
N THR A 251 -8.02 9.38 -1.13
CA THR A 251 -8.51 10.75 -1.32
C THR A 251 -9.17 10.96 -2.67
N ASP A 252 -8.59 10.40 -3.74
CA ASP A 252 -9.18 10.45 -5.08
C ASP A 252 -10.43 9.59 -5.17
N CYS A 253 -10.42 8.41 -4.54
CA CYS A 253 -11.61 7.58 -4.42
C CYS A 253 -12.76 8.33 -3.74
N LEU A 254 -12.49 9.03 -2.62
CA LEU A 254 -13.49 9.81 -1.91
C LEU A 254 -14.02 10.98 -2.75
N ALA A 255 -13.15 11.64 -3.52
CA ALA A 255 -13.54 12.69 -4.46
C ALA A 255 -14.46 12.13 -5.57
N MET A 256 -14.08 11.00 -6.17
CA MET A 256 -14.90 10.31 -7.18
C MET A 256 -16.27 9.92 -6.64
N LEU A 257 -16.31 9.30 -5.45
CA LEU A 257 -17.57 8.94 -4.79
C LEU A 257 -18.41 10.17 -4.45
N SER A 258 -17.79 11.26 -4.03
CA SER A 258 -18.47 12.54 -3.75
C SER A 258 -19.01 13.19 -5.00
N SER A 259 -18.42 12.95 -6.17
CA SER A 259 -18.94 13.36 -7.49
C SER A 259 -20.04 12.44 -8.02
N GLY A 260 -20.42 11.37 -7.27
CA GLY A 260 -21.42 10.39 -7.71
C GLY A 260 -20.87 9.24 -8.55
N LEU A 261 -19.56 9.20 -8.82
CA LEU A 261 -18.92 8.07 -9.51
C LEU A 261 -18.82 6.85 -8.58
N LYS A 262 -18.74 5.66 -9.16
CA LYS A 262 -18.49 4.41 -8.43
C LYS A 262 -16.99 4.13 -8.47
N ALA A 263 -16.34 4.08 -7.30
CA ALA A 263 -14.89 4.00 -7.24
C ALA A 263 -14.37 3.06 -6.15
N VAL A 264 -13.20 2.49 -6.43
CA VAL A 264 -12.33 1.76 -5.49
C VAL A 264 -10.92 2.37 -5.54
N ALA A 265 -10.14 2.22 -4.46
CA ALA A 265 -8.73 2.64 -4.49
C ALA A 265 -7.78 1.47 -4.28
N ILE A 266 -6.62 1.50 -4.97
CA ILE A 266 -5.49 0.67 -4.58
C ILE A 266 -4.87 1.23 -3.29
N PRO A 267 -4.30 0.37 -2.42
CA PRO A 267 -3.75 0.81 -1.13
C PRO A 267 -2.49 1.67 -1.28
N SER A 268 -1.73 1.45 -2.34
CA SER A 268 -0.58 2.27 -2.75
C SER A 268 -0.19 1.96 -4.19
N ALA A 269 0.53 2.88 -4.83
CA ALA A 269 1.04 2.71 -6.19
C ALA A 269 2.02 1.52 -6.36
N THR A 270 2.58 0.99 -5.27
CA THR A 270 3.58 -0.09 -5.31
C THR A 270 3.05 -1.46 -4.89
N ILE A 271 1.82 -1.53 -4.37
CA ILE A 271 1.24 -2.78 -3.85
C ILE A 271 -0.12 -3.01 -4.49
N LEU A 272 -0.21 -4.00 -5.38
CA LEU A 272 -1.44 -4.35 -6.09
C LEU A 272 -2.11 -5.56 -5.44
N PRO A 273 -3.36 -5.43 -4.92
CA PRO A 273 -4.12 -6.54 -4.36
C PRO A 273 -4.73 -7.40 -5.48
N LEU A 274 -3.96 -8.31 -6.05
CA LEU A 274 -4.31 -9.07 -7.26
C LEU A 274 -5.61 -9.88 -7.10
N GLU A 275 -5.86 -10.43 -5.89
CA GLU A 275 -7.10 -11.16 -5.57
C GLU A 275 -8.34 -10.28 -5.73
N ASP A 276 -8.26 -9.01 -5.35
CA ASP A 276 -9.37 -8.07 -5.48
C ASP A 276 -9.47 -7.52 -6.90
N LEU A 277 -8.33 -7.22 -7.53
CA LEU A 277 -8.31 -6.70 -8.89
C LEU A 277 -8.98 -7.65 -9.90
N ILE A 278 -8.85 -8.97 -9.69
CA ILE A 278 -9.51 -9.94 -10.56
C ILE A 278 -11.05 -9.87 -10.50
N LEU A 279 -11.62 -9.40 -9.39
CA LEU A 279 -13.06 -9.20 -9.22
C LEU A 279 -13.58 -8.06 -10.09
N LEU A 280 -12.70 -7.12 -10.46
CA LEU A 280 -13.08 -5.93 -11.25
C LEU A 280 -13.24 -6.21 -12.74
N LYS A 281 -12.75 -7.33 -13.25
CA LYS A 281 -12.69 -7.65 -14.69
C LYS A 281 -14.01 -7.61 -15.44
N ASN A 282 -15.14 -7.69 -14.74
CA ASN A 282 -16.48 -7.71 -15.34
C ASN A 282 -17.11 -6.32 -15.49
N TYR A 283 -16.43 -5.26 -15.07
CA TYR A 283 -16.89 -3.89 -15.11
C TYR A 283 -16.19 -3.10 -16.22
N ASP A 284 -16.78 -1.98 -16.65
CA ASP A 284 -16.14 -1.01 -17.53
C ASP A 284 -15.21 -0.14 -16.70
N LEU A 285 -13.89 -0.42 -16.79
CA LEU A 285 -12.89 0.12 -15.87
C LEU A 285 -12.27 1.41 -16.39
N HIS A 286 -12.24 2.43 -15.54
CA HIS A 286 -11.72 3.76 -15.79
C HIS A 286 -10.71 4.15 -14.70
N MET A 287 -9.73 4.98 -15.05
CA MET A 287 -8.78 5.58 -14.12
C MET A 287 -8.38 6.98 -14.60
N TYR A 288 -8.31 7.93 -13.71
CA TYR A 288 -7.63 9.20 -13.90
C TYR A 288 -6.20 9.07 -13.34
N PRO A 289 -5.19 8.74 -14.15
CA PRO A 289 -3.83 8.59 -13.64
C PRO A 289 -3.30 9.93 -13.11
N ASP A 290 -2.64 9.89 -11.95
CA ASP A 290 -1.91 11.04 -11.44
C ASP A 290 -0.89 11.53 -12.47
N GLN A 291 -0.72 12.85 -12.59
CA GLN A 291 0.08 13.46 -13.66
C GLN A 291 1.59 13.41 -13.39
N ASP A 292 2.03 12.59 -12.44
CA ASP A 292 3.44 12.35 -12.17
C ASP A 292 3.92 10.97 -12.67
N GLU A 293 5.25 10.73 -12.61
CA GLU A 293 5.83 9.47 -13.09
C GLU A 293 5.35 8.24 -12.28
N ALA A 294 5.02 8.40 -11.00
CA ALA A 294 4.56 7.31 -10.15
C ALA A 294 3.16 6.87 -10.58
N GLY A 295 2.27 7.84 -10.83
CA GLY A 295 0.93 7.60 -11.30
C GLY A 295 0.89 6.95 -12.69
N GLN A 296 1.73 7.41 -13.60
CA GLN A 296 1.85 6.78 -14.92
C GLN A 296 2.36 5.33 -14.84
N ARG A 297 3.27 5.03 -13.91
CA ARG A 297 3.73 3.65 -13.67
C ARG A 297 2.61 2.78 -13.11
N ALA A 298 1.92 3.25 -12.06
CA ALA A 298 0.81 2.52 -11.45
C ALA A 298 -0.31 2.22 -12.48
N PHE A 299 -0.67 3.20 -13.31
CA PHE A 299 -1.63 2.99 -14.40
C PHE A 299 -1.17 1.90 -15.38
N ASN A 300 0.10 1.95 -15.83
CA ASN A 300 0.63 0.99 -16.79
C ASN A 300 0.69 -0.44 -16.21
N GLU A 301 0.99 -0.58 -14.92
CA GLU A 301 0.99 -1.87 -14.22
C GLU A 301 -0.43 -2.43 -14.11
N LEU A 302 -1.38 -1.62 -13.66
CA LEU A 302 -2.81 -2.00 -13.60
C LEU A 302 -3.36 -2.36 -14.98
N ARG A 303 -3.09 -1.54 -16.00
CA ARG A 303 -3.50 -1.81 -17.38
C ARG A 303 -2.92 -3.14 -17.87
N SER A 304 -1.65 -3.40 -17.61
CA SER A 304 -0.99 -4.66 -17.98
C SER A 304 -1.63 -5.86 -17.30
N PHE A 305 -1.96 -5.72 -16.01
CA PHE A 305 -2.69 -6.75 -15.26
C PHE A 305 -4.05 -7.03 -15.89
N PHE A 306 -4.87 -6.01 -16.18
CA PHE A 306 -6.20 -6.20 -16.74
C PHE A 306 -6.16 -6.78 -18.14
N VAL A 307 -5.25 -6.35 -19.01
CA VAL A 307 -5.07 -6.94 -20.35
C VAL A 307 -4.76 -8.44 -20.27
N LYS A 308 -3.87 -8.86 -19.37
CA LYS A 308 -3.55 -10.28 -19.12
C LYS A 308 -4.76 -11.08 -18.63
N ASN A 309 -5.72 -10.42 -18.00
CA ASN A 309 -6.95 -11.03 -17.46
C ASN A 309 -8.19 -10.78 -18.35
N TYR A 310 -7.97 -10.49 -19.65
CA TYR A 310 -9.03 -10.27 -20.66
C TYR A 310 -10.00 -9.14 -20.28
N SER A 311 -9.49 -8.07 -19.67
CA SER A 311 -10.21 -6.87 -19.33
C SER A 311 -9.42 -5.64 -19.77
N TRP A 312 -10.02 -4.46 -19.71
CA TRP A 312 -9.40 -3.23 -20.18
C TRP A 312 -9.59 -2.09 -19.18
N LEU A 313 -8.50 -1.41 -18.82
CA LEU A 313 -8.52 -0.19 -18.00
C LEU A 313 -8.33 1.02 -18.92
N LYS A 314 -9.33 1.89 -18.97
CA LYS A 314 -9.32 3.14 -19.76
C LYS A 314 -8.65 4.25 -18.96
N ALA A 315 -7.74 4.98 -19.60
CA ALA A 315 -7.21 6.22 -19.05
C ALA A 315 -8.18 7.37 -19.34
N GLU A 316 -8.63 8.03 -18.31
CA GLU A 316 -9.37 9.29 -18.40
C GLU A 316 -8.40 10.47 -18.29
N LYS A 317 -8.80 11.62 -18.85
CA LYS A 317 -7.96 12.82 -18.84
C LYS A 317 -8.47 13.79 -17.78
N LEU A 318 -7.55 14.20 -16.90
CA LEU A 318 -7.79 15.35 -16.03
C LEU A 318 -7.73 16.64 -16.83
N PRO A 319 -8.51 17.68 -16.47
CA PRO A 319 -8.37 19.02 -17.02
C PRO A 319 -6.94 19.57 -16.79
N LEU A 320 -6.52 20.48 -17.69
CA LEU A 320 -5.22 21.12 -17.57
C LEU A 320 -5.08 21.83 -16.21
N GLY A 321 -3.98 21.53 -15.51
CA GLY A 321 -3.62 22.14 -14.23
C GLY A 321 -3.98 21.33 -12.99
N ALA A 322 -4.82 20.30 -13.11
CA ALA A 322 -5.07 19.39 -12.00
C ALA A 322 -4.01 18.26 -11.97
N LYS A 323 -3.42 18.02 -10.81
CA LYS A 323 -2.43 16.97 -10.59
C LYS A 323 -3.07 15.59 -10.46
N ASP A 324 -4.17 15.52 -9.72
CA ASP A 324 -4.94 14.33 -9.38
C ASP A 324 -6.45 14.61 -9.43
N TYR A 325 -7.27 13.59 -9.28
CA TYR A 325 -8.73 13.76 -9.34
C TYR A 325 -9.26 14.57 -8.15
N CYS A 326 -8.64 14.47 -6.98
CA CYS A 326 -9.08 15.22 -5.80
C CYS A 326 -8.89 16.73 -5.98
N GLU A 327 -7.78 17.19 -6.57
CA GLU A 327 -7.59 18.62 -6.91
C GLU A 327 -8.64 19.10 -7.93
N TYR A 328 -8.88 18.31 -8.97
CA TYR A 328 -9.93 18.61 -9.94
C TYR A 328 -11.30 18.75 -9.26
N TYR A 329 -11.68 17.78 -8.43
CA TYR A 329 -12.95 17.80 -7.71
C TYR A 329 -13.10 19.07 -6.85
N ILE A 330 -12.09 19.42 -6.05
CA ILE A 330 -12.11 20.62 -5.22
C ILE A 330 -12.33 21.88 -6.08
N SER A 331 -11.63 21.99 -7.21
CA SER A 331 -11.77 23.13 -8.11
C SER A 331 -13.17 23.28 -8.69
N THR A 332 -13.88 22.18 -8.94
CA THR A 332 -15.28 22.20 -9.39
C THR A 332 -16.22 22.72 -8.30
N GLN A 333 -16.00 22.29 -7.04
CA GLN A 333 -16.81 22.74 -5.92
C GLN A 333 -16.63 24.24 -5.61
N GLU A 334 -15.43 24.80 -5.85
CA GLU A 334 -15.18 26.23 -5.71
C GLU A 334 -15.82 27.07 -6.81
N ALA A 335 -16.03 26.49 -7.98
CA ALA A 335 -16.71 27.16 -9.08
C ALA A 335 -18.23 27.24 -8.85
N ASP A 336 -18.81 26.23 -8.22
CA ASP A 336 -20.25 26.16 -7.90
C ASP A 336 -20.66 27.12 -6.77
N ASP A 337 -19.71 27.53 -5.90
CA ASP A 337 -19.92 28.47 -4.79
C ASP A 337 -19.88 29.94 -5.24
N LYS A 338 -19.56 30.25 -6.51
CA LYS A 338 -19.45 31.60 -7.09
C LYS A 338 -20.64 31.93 -7.98
#